data_ae95775e114f691db8da242bb4a683b1
#
_entry.id   ae95775e114f691db8da242bb4a683b1
#
_cell.length_a   1.000
_cell.length_b   1.000
_cell.length_c   1.000
_cell.angle_alpha   90.00
_cell.angle_beta   90.00
_cell.angle_gamma   90.00
#
_symmetry.space_group_name_H-M   'P 1'
#
loop_
_entity.id
_entity.type
_entity.pdbx_description
1 polymer ?
#
loop_
_entity_poly.entity_id
_entity_poly.type
_entity_poly.pdbx_seq_one_letter_code
_entity_poly.pdbx_strand_id
1 'polypeptide(L)'
;YGAALRFAAFTGARRGEVIALRWENIDLDRGVASIIESAQRLQGCGIVIQRTKSAAGHRGIALDPYTVEALRLHRGQQLLYRMELNGAYQDNGLVFPGPLGGLLDPSVLTRNFEKLAGAAGYPGMRLHDLRHGHAAGLMKAGVYPKTIQERLGHASAAFTLQVYGHVAAGAQAEAANAFAKLMAEEVG
;
A
#
# COMPACT_ATOMS: atom_id res chain seq x y z
N TYR A 1 6.70 -3.72 13.02
CA TYR A 1 6.05 -2.83 12.03
C TYR A 1 6.66 -2.95 10.62
N GLY A 2 7.80 -3.64 10.44
CA GLY A 2 8.48 -3.74 9.15
C GLY A 2 7.59 -4.25 8.01
N ALA A 3 6.84 -5.34 8.23
CA ALA A 3 5.92 -5.88 7.23
C ALA A 3 4.79 -4.89 6.85
N ALA A 4 4.24 -4.14 7.83
CA ALA A 4 3.22 -3.11 7.56
C ALA A 4 3.76 -1.95 6.72
N LEU A 5 4.96 -1.47 7.04
CA LEU A 5 5.62 -0.39 6.30
C LEU A 5 6.01 -0.84 4.89
N ARG A 6 6.51 -2.08 4.75
CA ARG A 6 6.78 -2.68 3.44
C ARG A 6 5.49 -2.77 2.61
N PHE A 7 4.41 -3.31 3.19
CA PHE A 7 3.12 -3.37 2.51
C PHE A 7 2.67 -1.98 2.05
N ALA A 8 2.73 -0.96 2.92
CA ALA A 8 2.38 0.42 2.55
C ALA A 8 3.25 0.96 1.39
N ALA A 9 4.56 0.74 1.43
CA ALA A 9 5.49 1.23 0.40
C ALA A 9 5.27 0.56 -0.96
N PHE A 10 5.09 -0.77 -0.98
CA PHE A 10 5.01 -1.55 -2.23
C PHE A 10 3.61 -1.68 -2.83
N THR A 11 2.58 -1.28 -2.09
CA THR A 11 1.20 -1.25 -2.60
C THR A 11 0.64 0.16 -2.78
N GLY A 12 1.23 1.14 -2.13
CA GLY A 12 0.69 2.50 -2.04
C GLY A 12 -0.60 2.58 -1.22
N ALA A 13 -0.92 1.56 -0.41
CA ALA A 13 -2.10 1.56 0.44
C ALA A 13 -2.09 2.73 1.44
N ARG A 14 -3.27 3.28 1.74
CA ARG A 14 -3.41 4.33 2.75
C ARG A 14 -3.18 3.75 4.14
N ARG A 15 -2.69 4.54 5.08
CA ARG A 15 -2.46 4.14 6.48
C ARG A 15 -3.66 3.39 7.08
N GLY A 16 -4.85 3.93 6.93
CA GLY A 16 -6.07 3.30 7.45
C GLY A 16 -6.40 1.97 6.79
N GLU A 17 -6.11 1.81 5.50
CA GLU A 17 -6.28 0.56 4.75
C GLU A 17 -5.30 -0.51 5.25
N VAL A 18 -4.04 -0.12 5.52
CA VAL A 18 -3.03 -1.03 6.12
C VAL A 18 -3.48 -1.53 7.49
N ILE A 19 -3.99 -0.64 8.34
CA ILE A 19 -4.43 -0.98 9.72
C ILE A 19 -5.67 -1.87 9.71
N ALA A 20 -6.61 -1.67 8.78
CA ALA A 20 -7.83 -2.45 8.67
C ALA A 20 -7.67 -3.76 7.90
N LEU A 21 -6.49 -4.02 7.31
CA LEU A 21 -6.27 -5.20 6.46
C LEU A 21 -6.41 -6.49 7.26
N ARG A 22 -7.18 -7.46 6.71
CA ARG A 22 -7.42 -8.77 7.33
C ARG A 22 -6.80 -9.89 6.50
N TRP A 23 -6.42 -10.98 7.16
CA TRP A 23 -5.87 -12.16 6.51
C TRP A 23 -6.84 -12.80 5.51
N GLU A 24 -8.14 -12.76 5.78
CA GLU A 24 -9.18 -13.24 4.86
C GLU A 24 -9.23 -12.50 3.52
N ASN A 25 -8.69 -11.27 3.48
CA ASN A 25 -8.62 -10.42 2.29
C ASN A 25 -7.27 -10.53 1.56
N ILE A 26 -6.41 -11.48 1.94
CA ILE A 26 -5.12 -11.72 1.29
C ILE A 26 -5.07 -13.17 0.78
N ASP A 27 -4.88 -13.31 -0.52
CA ASP A 27 -4.50 -14.56 -1.15
C ASP A 27 -2.97 -14.55 -1.39
N LEU A 28 -2.23 -15.21 -0.48
CA LEU A 28 -0.78 -15.27 -0.55
C LEU A 28 -0.27 -16.17 -1.68
N ASP A 29 -1.09 -17.11 -2.18
CA ASP A 29 -0.69 -18.01 -3.24
C ASP A 29 -0.86 -17.33 -4.60
N ARG A 30 -1.93 -16.56 -4.77
CA ARG A 30 -2.13 -15.72 -5.95
C ARG A 30 -1.40 -14.38 -5.87
N GLY A 31 -0.86 -14.01 -4.71
CA GLY A 31 -0.20 -12.73 -4.49
C GLY A 31 -1.14 -11.54 -4.66
N VAL A 32 -2.34 -11.59 -4.07
CA VAL A 32 -3.34 -10.53 -4.18
C VAL A 32 -3.83 -10.11 -2.80
N ALA A 33 -3.93 -8.81 -2.55
CA ALA A 33 -4.60 -8.23 -1.39
C ALA A 33 -5.83 -7.42 -1.82
N SER A 34 -6.99 -7.68 -1.20
CA SER A 34 -8.22 -6.94 -1.43
C SER A 34 -8.38 -5.84 -0.37
N ILE A 35 -8.40 -4.59 -0.81
CA ILE A 35 -8.66 -3.45 0.06
C ILE A 35 -10.16 -3.19 0.06
N ILE A 36 -10.81 -3.40 1.20
CA ILE A 36 -12.26 -3.25 1.36
C ILE A 36 -12.65 -2.39 2.57
N GLU A 37 -11.70 -2.16 3.48
CA GLU A 37 -11.91 -1.44 4.73
C GLU A 37 -10.79 -0.43 4.97
N SER A 38 -11.09 0.57 5.81
CA SER A 38 -10.13 1.55 6.27
C SER A 38 -10.41 1.94 7.72
N ALA A 39 -9.40 1.95 8.55
CA ALA A 39 -9.46 2.40 9.94
C ALA A 39 -9.16 3.90 10.02
N GLN A 40 -9.95 4.61 10.81
CA GLN A 40 -9.71 6.02 11.13
C GLN A 40 -10.02 6.30 12.60
N ARG A 41 -9.33 7.28 13.17
CA ARG A 41 -9.66 7.77 14.51
C ARG A 41 -10.77 8.81 14.40
N LEU A 42 -11.89 8.59 15.07
CA LEU A 42 -12.97 9.57 15.21
C LEU A 42 -12.95 10.14 16.62
N GLN A 43 -13.18 11.45 16.72
CA GLN A 43 -13.26 12.13 18.01
C GLN A 43 -14.42 11.57 18.83
N GLY A 44 -14.17 11.18 20.08
CA GLY A 44 -15.17 10.60 20.97
C GLY A 44 -15.48 9.11 20.75
N CYS A 45 -15.12 8.52 19.59
CA CYS A 45 -15.44 7.13 19.25
C CYS A 45 -14.21 6.20 19.20
N GLY A 46 -12.99 6.75 19.33
CA GLY A 46 -11.78 5.96 19.19
C GLY A 46 -11.42 5.59 17.74
N ILE A 47 -10.87 4.39 17.53
CA ILE A 47 -10.54 3.91 16.18
C ILE A 47 -11.69 3.07 15.67
N VAL A 48 -12.24 3.44 14.51
CA VAL A 48 -13.34 2.74 13.86
C VAL A 48 -12.92 2.25 12.49
N ILE A 49 -13.42 1.07 12.11
CA ILE A 49 -13.30 0.55 10.75
C ILE A 49 -14.54 0.98 9.98
N GLN A 50 -14.32 1.49 8.79
CA GLN A 50 -15.38 1.79 7.82
C GLN A 50 -15.09 1.05 6.53
N ARG A 51 -16.13 0.44 5.95
CA ARG A 51 -16.05 -0.06 4.58
C ARG A 51 -15.85 1.11 3.63
N THR A 52 -15.02 0.90 2.63
CA THR A 52 -14.81 1.92 1.59
C THR A 52 -16.11 2.15 0.84
N LYS A 53 -16.61 3.39 0.86
CA LYS A 53 -17.95 3.75 0.35
C LYS A 53 -18.07 3.74 -1.18
N SER A 54 -16.96 3.67 -1.92
CA SER A 54 -16.94 3.76 -3.38
C SER A 54 -16.35 2.51 -4.02
N ALA A 55 -16.78 2.20 -5.24
CA ALA A 55 -16.19 1.14 -6.06
C ALA A 55 -14.67 1.31 -6.23
N ALA A 56 -14.17 2.55 -6.31
CA ALA A 56 -12.73 2.84 -6.35
C ALA A 56 -11.99 2.50 -5.03
N GLY A 57 -12.72 2.42 -3.92
CA GLY A 57 -12.17 1.99 -2.64
C GLY A 57 -12.03 0.47 -2.53
N HIS A 58 -12.92 -0.28 -3.19
CA HIS A 58 -12.85 -1.74 -3.30
C HIS A 58 -11.94 -2.12 -4.45
N ARG A 59 -10.74 -2.59 -4.15
CA ARG A 59 -9.77 -2.94 -5.19
C ARG A 59 -8.88 -4.11 -4.79
N GLY A 60 -8.55 -4.94 -5.76
CA GLY A 60 -7.48 -5.93 -5.65
C GLY A 60 -6.13 -5.28 -5.98
N ILE A 61 -5.12 -5.55 -5.19
CA ILE A 61 -3.74 -5.10 -5.42
C ILE A 61 -2.86 -6.33 -5.58
N ALA A 62 -2.24 -6.50 -6.75
CA ALA A 62 -1.21 -7.51 -6.93
C ALA A 62 0.02 -7.17 -6.08
N LEU A 63 0.53 -8.17 -5.38
CA LEU A 63 1.69 -8.10 -4.52
C LEU A 63 2.92 -8.63 -5.25
N ASP A 64 4.05 -7.99 -5.06
CA ASP A 64 5.34 -8.51 -5.51
C ASP A 64 5.78 -9.72 -4.65
N PRO A 65 6.62 -10.63 -5.20
CA PRO A 65 7.04 -11.85 -4.49
C PRO A 65 7.69 -11.59 -3.12
N TYR A 66 8.45 -10.51 -3.00
CA TYR A 66 9.11 -10.17 -1.74
C TYR A 66 8.12 -9.66 -0.68
N THR A 67 7.05 -8.98 -1.11
CA THR A 67 5.97 -8.57 -0.20
C THR A 67 5.16 -9.78 0.25
N VAL A 68 4.89 -10.74 -0.62
CA VAL A 68 4.24 -12.00 -0.27
C VAL A 68 5.06 -12.76 0.77
N GLU A 69 6.37 -12.91 0.55
CA GLU A 69 7.26 -13.59 1.49
C GLU A 69 7.32 -12.88 2.85
N ALA A 70 7.44 -11.56 2.85
CA ALA A 70 7.40 -10.78 4.09
C ALA A 70 6.09 -10.97 4.87
N LEU A 71 4.96 -11.11 4.17
CA LEU A 71 3.66 -11.38 4.79
C LEU A 71 3.56 -12.82 5.32
N ARG A 72 4.14 -13.81 4.63
CA ARG A 72 4.22 -15.20 5.13
C ARG A 72 5.03 -15.29 6.42
N LEU A 73 6.21 -14.67 6.44
CA LEU A 73 7.04 -14.59 7.64
C LEU A 73 6.32 -13.86 8.78
N HIS A 74 5.68 -12.74 8.48
CA HIS A 74 4.91 -11.98 9.46
C HIS A 74 3.75 -12.81 10.05
N ARG A 75 3.04 -13.58 9.24
CA ARG A 75 1.95 -14.46 9.70
C ARG A 75 2.48 -15.51 10.67
N GLY A 76 3.63 -16.12 10.37
CA GLY A 76 4.29 -17.07 11.27
C GLY A 76 4.68 -16.45 12.60
N GLN A 77 5.31 -15.26 12.58
CA GLN A 77 5.67 -14.52 13.79
C GLN A 77 4.44 -14.11 14.62
N GLN A 78 3.37 -13.66 13.96
CA GLN A 78 2.12 -13.33 14.62
C GLN A 78 1.48 -14.55 15.32
N LEU A 79 1.54 -15.72 14.70
CA LEU A 79 1.03 -16.95 15.28
C LEU A 79 1.81 -17.33 16.55
N LEU A 80 3.14 -17.30 16.51
CA LEU A 80 3.99 -17.56 17.67
C LEU A 80 3.70 -16.57 18.80
N TYR A 81 3.64 -15.29 18.50
CA TYR A 81 3.32 -14.24 19.49
C TYR A 81 1.93 -14.44 20.14
N ARG A 82 0.95 -14.85 19.34
CA ARG A 82 -0.39 -15.19 19.84
C ARG A 82 -0.35 -16.37 20.82
N MET A 83 0.46 -17.39 20.54
CA MET A 83 0.63 -18.54 21.44
C MET A 83 1.28 -18.14 22.77
N GLU A 84 2.28 -17.27 22.74
CA GLU A 84 2.96 -16.74 23.94
C GLU A 84 2.01 -15.96 24.86
N LEU A 85 1.04 -15.24 24.31
CA LEU A 85 0.07 -14.45 25.07
C LEU A 85 -1.03 -15.28 25.73
N ASN A 86 -1.08 -16.59 25.50
CA ASN A 86 -1.91 -17.58 26.22
C ASN A 86 -3.33 -17.10 26.55
N GLY A 87 -4.10 -16.70 25.54
CA GLY A 87 -5.50 -16.28 25.69
C GLY A 87 -5.73 -14.79 25.93
N ALA A 88 -4.71 -14.00 26.24
CA ALA A 88 -4.83 -12.54 26.32
C ALA A 88 -4.93 -11.85 24.94
N TYR A 89 -4.57 -12.58 23.86
CA TYR A 89 -4.65 -12.08 22.50
C TYR A 89 -6.07 -12.26 21.94
N GLN A 90 -6.66 -11.15 21.48
CA GLN A 90 -7.94 -11.13 20.77
C GLN A 90 -7.71 -11.26 19.26
N ASP A 91 -8.04 -12.43 18.69
CA ASP A 91 -7.91 -12.65 17.26
C ASP A 91 -9.04 -11.97 16.48
N ASN A 92 -8.74 -10.81 15.91
CA ASN A 92 -9.64 -10.08 15.04
C ASN A 92 -9.33 -10.30 13.55
N GLY A 93 -8.51 -11.28 13.20
CA GLY A 93 -8.11 -11.58 11.82
C GLY A 93 -7.24 -10.50 11.16
N LEU A 94 -6.77 -9.50 11.91
CA LEU A 94 -5.98 -8.38 11.38
C LEU A 94 -4.57 -8.85 10.98
N VAL A 95 -4.09 -8.32 9.85
CA VAL A 95 -2.72 -8.57 9.38
C VAL A 95 -1.71 -7.82 10.25
N PHE A 96 -2.01 -6.58 10.60
CA PHE A 96 -1.12 -5.70 11.37
C PHE A 96 -1.81 -5.20 12.65
N PRO A 97 -2.05 -6.08 13.62
CA PRO A 97 -2.74 -5.71 14.85
C PRO A 97 -1.88 -4.91 15.81
N GLY A 98 -2.53 -4.35 16.81
CA GLY A 98 -1.89 -3.89 18.04
C GLY A 98 -1.41 -5.06 18.93
N PRO A 99 -0.76 -4.76 20.06
CA PRO A 99 -0.08 -5.77 20.90
C PRO A 99 -0.99 -6.90 21.40
N LEU A 100 -2.28 -6.64 21.63
CA LEU A 100 -3.24 -7.63 22.11
C LEU A 100 -4.23 -8.09 21.02
N GLY A 101 -3.88 -7.93 19.74
CA GLY A 101 -4.71 -8.39 18.62
C GLY A 101 -5.79 -7.41 18.16
N GLY A 102 -6.03 -6.32 18.89
CA GLY A 102 -6.95 -5.25 18.50
C GLY A 102 -6.39 -4.34 17.38
N LEU A 103 -7.16 -3.32 17.01
CA LEU A 103 -6.71 -2.34 16.01
C LEU A 103 -5.44 -1.62 16.44
N LEU A 104 -4.47 -1.54 15.54
CA LEU A 104 -3.28 -0.74 15.73
C LEU A 104 -3.65 0.76 15.72
N ASP A 105 -3.15 1.52 16.70
CA ASP A 105 -3.30 2.97 16.70
C ASP A 105 -2.56 3.56 15.48
N PRO A 106 -3.26 4.34 14.63
CA PRO A 106 -2.64 4.97 13.46
C PRO A 106 -1.40 5.81 13.76
N SER A 107 -1.36 6.44 14.95
CA SER A 107 -0.22 7.24 15.37
C SER A 107 1.02 6.40 15.66
N VAL A 108 0.84 5.14 16.10
CA VAL A 108 1.96 4.22 16.35
C VAL A 108 2.66 3.87 15.05
N LEU A 109 1.91 3.53 13.99
CA LEU A 109 2.51 3.23 12.68
C LEU A 109 3.24 4.45 12.11
N THR A 110 2.65 5.64 12.23
CA THR A 110 3.25 6.90 11.79
C THR A 110 4.56 7.18 12.51
N ARG A 111 4.57 7.16 13.85
CA ARG A 111 5.78 7.43 14.66
C ARG A 111 6.91 6.43 14.39
N ASN A 112 6.56 5.13 14.22
CA ASN A 112 7.57 4.12 13.88
C ASN A 112 8.18 4.37 12.50
N PHE A 113 7.38 4.79 11.52
CA PHE A 113 7.89 5.18 10.21
C PHE A 113 8.81 6.39 10.30
N GLU A 114 8.38 7.48 10.95
CA GLU A 114 9.18 8.71 11.10
C GLU A 114 10.51 8.45 11.79
N LYS A 115 10.52 7.60 12.83
CA LYS A 115 11.76 7.17 13.50
C LYS A 115 12.69 6.43 12.53
N LEU A 116 12.17 5.50 11.74
CA LEU A 116 12.96 4.73 10.77
C LEU A 116 13.47 5.62 9.63
N ALA A 117 12.62 6.50 9.10
CA ALA A 117 12.99 7.45 8.06
C ALA A 117 14.10 8.41 8.54
N GLY A 118 13.98 8.95 9.76
CA GLY A 118 15.01 9.78 10.37
C GLY A 118 16.33 9.05 10.54
N ALA A 119 16.31 7.80 11.03
CA ALA A 119 17.51 6.96 11.17
C ALA A 119 18.16 6.61 9.81
N ALA A 120 17.35 6.54 8.75
CA ALA A 120 17.81 6.32 7.38
C ALA A 120 18.29 7.61 6.66
N GLY A 121 18.32 8.77 7.33
CA GLY A 121 18.76 10.04 6.77
C GLY A 121 17.68 10.86 6.06
N TYR A 122 16.41 10.52 6.26
CA TYR A 122 15.26 11.24 5.68
C TYR A 122 14.36 11.87 6.75
N PRO A 123 14.90 12.81 7.59
CA PRO A 123 14.09 13.49 8.60
C PRO A 123 12.98 14.32 7.93
N GLY A 124 11.78 14.27 8.50
CA GLY A 124 10.61 14.98 7.96
C GLY A 124 9.82 14.21 6.88
N MET A 125 10.28 13.05 6.42
CA MET A 125 9.51 12.19 5.54
C MET A 125 8.29 11.63 6.29
N ARG A 126 7.10 11.76 5.71
CA ARG A 126 5.84 11.31 6.29
C ARG A 126 5.46 9.94 5.75
N LEU A 127 4.73 9.15 6.52
CA LEU A 127 4.23 7.84 6.09
C LEU A 127 3.44 7.92 4.77
N HIS A 128 2.69 9.02 4.54
CA HIS A 128 1.94 9.22 3.30
C HIS A 128 2.85 9.41 2.06
N ASP A 129 4.07 9.84 2.27
CA ASP A 129 5.04 10.05 1.19
C ASP A 129 5.49 8.72 0.56
N LEU A 130 5.34 7.58 1.27
CA LEU A 130 5.52 6.24 0.67
C LEU A 130 4.54 6.02 -0.49
N ARG A 131 3.29 6.43 -0.33
CA ARG A 131 2.27 6.31 -1.39
C ARG A 131 2.58 7.25 -2.56
N HIS A 132 3.04 8.48 -2.28
CA HIS A 132 3.49 9.38 -3.34
C HIS A 132 4.70 8.81 -4.09
N GLY A 133 5.68 8.28 -3.37
CA GLY A 133 6.85 7.62 -3.97
C GLY A 133 6.47 6.41 -4.82
N HIS A 134 5.51 5.59 -4.35
CA HIS A 134 4.99 4.46 -5.12
C HIS A 134 4.35 4.90 -6.44
N ALA A 135 3.49 5.92 -6.40
CA ALA A 135 2.85 6.46 -7.60
C ALA A 135 3.87 7.06 -8.59
N ALA A 136 4.81 7.86 -8.08
CA ALA A 136 5.87 8.46 -8.88
C ALA A 136 6.79 7.40 -9.50
N GLY A 137 7.14 6.36 -8.75
CA GLY A 137 7.94 5.23 -9.24
C GLY A 137 7.25 4.47 -10.37
N LEU A 138 5.95 4.19 -10.23
CA LEU A 138 5.16 3.54 -11.30
C LEU A 138 5.05 4.41 -12.55
N MET A 139 4.85 5.73 -12.39
CA MET A 139 4.85 6.68 -13.50
C MET A 139 6.20 6.68 -14.24
N LYS A 140 7.31 6.75 -13.48
CA LYS A 140 8.66 6.68 -14.03
C LYS A 140 8.95 5.37 -14.74
N ALA A 141 8.35 4.27 -14.28
CA ALA A 141 8.43 2.96 -14.92
C ALA A 141 7.51 2.82 -16.14
N GLY A 142 6.82 3.87 -16.57
CA GLY A 142 5.95 3.86 -17.75
C GLY A 142 4.60 3.16 -17.54
N VAL A 143 4.22 2.88 -16.29
CA VAL A 143 2.93 2.25 -16.00
C VAL A 143 1.78 3.20 -16.37
N TYR A 144 0.79 2.67 -17.08
CA TYR A 144 -0.33 3.45 -17.56
C TYR A 144 -1.09 4.16 -16.41
N PRO A 145 -1.39 5.47 -16.51
CA PRO A 145 -1.99 6.25 -15.42
C PRO A 145 -3.30 5.68 -14.86
N LYS A 146 -4.08 5.04 -15.71
CA LYS A 146 -5.33 4.37 -15.30
C LYS A 146 -5.05 3.19 -14.36
N THR A 147 -4.03 2.39 -14.64
CA THR A 147 -3.60 1.28 -13.78
C THR A 147 -3.11 1.80 -12.43
N ILE A 148 -2.36 2.92 -12.41
CA ILE A 148 -1.92 3.57 -11.16
C ILE A 148 -3.13 4.07 -10.38
N GLN A 149 -4.09 4.70 -11.04
CA GLN A 149 -5.35 5.17 -10.43
C GLN A 149 -6.10 4.03 -9.74
N GLU A 150 -6.29 2.92 -10.43
CA GLU A 150 -7.00 1.74 -9.92
C GLU A 150 -6.26 1.12 -8.74
N ARG A 151 -4.95 0.89 -8.88
CA ARG A 151 -4.09 0.36 -7.82
C ARG A 151 -4.13 1.21 -6.54
N LEU A 152 -4.09 2.52 -6.68
CA LEU A 152 -4.13 3.45 -5.55
C LEU A 152 -5.56 3.70 -5.03
N GLY A 153 -6.58 3.47 -5.81
CA GLY A 153 -7.97 3.84 -5.47
C GLY A 153 -8.15 5.35 -5.43
N HIS A 154 -7.64 6.07 -6.45
CA HIS A 154 -7.94 7.47 -6.67
C HIS A 154 -9.30 7.61 -7.36
N ALA A 155 -10.05 8.65 -7.00
CA ALA A 155 -11.38 8.90 -7.57
C ALA A 155 -11.32 9.15 -9.10
N SER A 156 -10.21 9.70 -9.62
CA SER A 156 -10.02 9.92 -11.05
C SER A 156 -8.56 9.76 -11.48
N ALA A 157 -8.34 9.39 -12.75
CA ALA A 157 -7.00 9.38 -13.35
C ALA A 157 -6.43 10.80 -13.50
N ALA A 158 -7.31 11.81 -13.64
CA ALA A 158 -6.89 13.21 -13.71
C ALA A 158 -6.13 13.64 -12.45
N PHE A 159 -6.54 13.18 -11.27
CA PHE A 159 -5.80 13.44 -10.03
C PHE A 159 -4.40 12.83 -10.06
N THR A 160 -4.26 11.59 -10.57
CA THR A 160 -2.95 10.93 -10.72
C THR A 160 -2.06 11.70 -11.68
N LEU A 161 -2.59 12.14 -12.83
CA LEU A 161 -1.84 12.93 -13.81
C LEU A 161 -1.48 14.32 -13.29
N GLN A 162 -2.38 15.00 -12.60
CA GLN A 162 -2.13 16.32 -12.02
C GLN A 162 -0.99 16.29 -10.98
N VAL A 163 -0.96 15.26 -10.14
CA VAL A 163 0.03 15.16 -9.05
C VAL A 163 1.37 14.63 -9.56
N TYR A 164 1.38 13.71 -10.53
CA TYR A 164 2.58 12.96 -10.93
C TYR A 164 2.97 13.16 -12.40
N GLY A 165 2.18 13.86 -13.21
CA GLY A 165 2.45 14.05 -14.64
C GLY A 165 3.77 14.75 -14.95
N HIS A 166 4.27 15.57 -14.02
CA HIS A 166 5.57 16.22 -14.16
C HIS A 166 6.77 15.24 -14.09
N VAL A 167 6.57 14.05 -13.52
CA VAL A 167 7.61 12.98 -13.46
C VAL A 167 7.89 12.40 -14.85
N ALA A 168 6.98 12.57 -15.80
CA ALA A 168 7.10 12.14 -17.19
C ALA A 168 7.77 13.18 -18.11
N ALA A 169 8.50 14.13 -17.56
CA ALA A 169 9.28 15.10 -18.35
C ALA A 169 10.33 14.34 -19.20
N GLY A 170 10.29 14.53 -20.53
CA GLY A 170 11.13 13.79 -21.49
C GLY A 170 10.41 12.67 -22.25
N ALA A 171 9.22 12.29 -21.84
CA ALA A 171 8.43 11.23 -22.50
C ALA A 171 8.06 11.51 -23.97
N GLN A 172 8.14 12.77 -24.43
CA GLN A 172 7.85 13.12 -25.83
C GLN A 172 8.87 12.48 -26.81
N ALA A 173 10.16 12.52 -26.48
CA ALA A 173 11.19 11.89 -27.29
C ALA A 173 11.07 10.35 -27.24
N GLU A 174 10.81 9.80 -26.07
CA GLU A 174 10.58 8.36 -25.89
C GLU A 174 9.35 7.88 -26.66
N ALA A 175 8.24 8.64 -26.63
CA ALA A 175 7.03 8.34 -27.38
C ALA A 175 7.28 8.35 -28.90
N ALA A 176 8.01 9.33 -29.42
CA ALA A 176 8.38 9.38 -30.83
C ALA A 176 9.23 8.18 -31.26
N ASN A 177 10.23 7.82 -30.44
CA ASN A 177 11.09 6.68 -30.70
C ASN A 177 10.33 5.34 -30.58
N ALA A 178 9.43 5.21 -29.60
CA ALA A 178 8.59 4.01 -29.45
C ALA A 178 7.66 3.80 -30.65
N PHE A 179 7.05 4.90 -31.15
CA PHE A 179 6.22 4.81 -32.35
C PHE A 179 7.03 4.48 -33.61
N ALA A 180 8.20 5.08 -33.78
CA ALA A 180 9.08 4.77 -34.90
C ALA A 180 9.50 3.29 -34.90
N LYS A 181 9.80 2.74 -33.71
CA LYS A 181 10.14 1.32 -33.56
C LYS A 181 8.97 0.40 -33.92
N LEU A 182 7.76 0.72 -33.44
CA LEU A 182 6.56 -0.04 -33.75
C LEU A 182 6.30 -0.08 -35.28
N MET A 183 6.42 1.08 -35.94
CA MET A 183 6.24 1.16 -37.40
C MET A 183 7.31 0.40 -38.17
N ALA A 184 8.54 0.33 -37.66
CA ALA A 184 9.60 -0.45 -38.30
C ALA A 184 9.38 -1.96 -38.18
N GLU A 185 8.76 -2.43 -37.08
CA GLU A 185 8.44 -3.85 -36.85
C GLU A 185 7.23 -4.31 -37.68
N GLU A 186 6.27 -3.42 -38.02
CA GLU A 186 5.09 -3.77 -38.82
C GLU A 186 5.34 -3.72 -40.35
N VAL A 187 6.40 -3.06 -40.81
CA VAL A 187 6.71 -2.86 -42.25
C VAL A 187 7.79 -3.87 -42.74
N GLY A 188 8.43 -4.60 -41.85
CA GLY A 188 9.43 -5.64 -42.16
C GLY A 188 8.86 -7.04 -42.10
#